data_bb72e0a21ad4c618e5c7538404a882e4
#
_entry.id   bb72e0a21ad4c618e5c7538404a882e4
#
_cell.length_a   1.000
_cell.length_b   1.000
_cell.length_c   1.000
_cell.angle_alpha   90.00
_cell.angle_beta   90.00
_cell.angle_gamma   90.00
#
_symmetry.space_group_name_H-M   'P 1'
#
loop_
_entity.id
_entity.type
_entity.pdbx_description
1 polymer ?
#
loop_
_entity_poly.entity_id
_entity_poly.type
_entity_poly.pdbx_seq_one_letter_code
_entity_poly.pdbx_strand_id
1 'polypeptide(L)'
;MTTLVPARLGLGDQARVASTGLRARPLRAALSALGIAIGVAAIVAVLGLSASSQAGLLSEIDRLGTNLLTANNGQSFTGQTARLPIEAPSRIAHLPAVEQVAHVGTVEDAKVYRSPLIPPITTNALKVRAASLNLPSVLAATVAQGRWLNSATATQPVAVLGAVAAQRMGIDRVYPGERIWLGGQWFYVGGILNPAVLTPDIDTSVLVGYPAAQRYLGYASISRGKLTVGPPSTVYVRAQTDHVADVQAVLGQTANPEAPNEVDVSQPSDALTARAAASGAFNSLFLGLGAVALVVGAVGVANIMIISVLERRSEIGLRRALGATRGQIRGQFLSEAIMLALLGGAAGVASGAAATAVYASTKQWAVVIPAEAWAGGIGSAIAIGALAGLLPALRAARLSPTDALRTV
;
A
#
# COMPACT_ATOMS: atom_id res chain seq x y z
N MET A 1 32.83 -41.09 -50.19
CA MET A 1 32.55 -41.02 -48.78
C MET A 1 31.55 -39.88 -48.58
N THR A 2 30.25 -40.20 -48.47
CA THR A 2 29.19 -39.24 -48.16
C THR A 2 29.32 -38.84 -46.69
N THR A 3 29.73 -37.61 -46.42
CA THR A 3 29.76 -37.07 -45.08
C THR A 3 28.33 -36.97 -44.56
N LEU A 4 27.95 -37.87 -43.69
CA LEU A 4 26.66 -37.79 -42.98
C LEU A 4 26.63 -36.51 -42.14
N VAL A 5 25.85 -35.52 -42.58
CA VAL A 5 25.60 -34.30 -41.80
C VAL A 5 24.70 -34.70 -40.62
N PRO A 6 25.13 -34.47 -39.37
CA PRO A 6 24.32 -34.83 -38.22
C PRO A 6 23.03 -34.01 -38.24
N ALA A 7 21.86 -34.69 -38.15
CA ALA A 7 20.54 -34.06 -38.11
C ALA A 7 20.46 -33.09 -36.91
N ARG A 8 20.02 -31.86 -37.15
CA ARG A 8 19.77 -30.89 -36.08
C ARG A 8 18.42 -31.24 -35.43
N LEU A 9 18.43 -31.49 -34.11
CA LEU A 9 17.19 -31.66 -33.34
C LEU A 9 16.40 -30.34 -33.35
N GLY A 10 15.15 -30.38 -33.83
CA GLY A 10 14.25 -29.27 -33.77
C GLY A 10 13.83 -28.93 -32.34
N LEU A 11 13.35 -27.71 -32.05
CA LEU A 11 12.92 -27.29 -30.73
C LEU A 11 11.79 -28.21 -30.19
N GLY A 12 10.87 -28.68 -31.05
CA GLY A 12 9.81 -29.62 -30.67
C GLY A 12 10.32 -30.99 -30.25
N ASP A 13 11.39 -31.50 -30.92
CA ASP A 13 12.02 -32.77 -30.57
C ASP A 13 12.77 -32.68 -29.25
N GLN A 14 13.45 -31.55 -29.03
CA GLN A 14 14.12 -31.28 -27.73
C GLN A 14 13.10 -31.23 -26.57
N ALA A 15 11.95 -30.56 -26.75
CA ALA A 15 10.90 -30.50 -25.74
C ALA A 15 10.29 -31.89 -25.46
N ARG A 16 10.08 -32.71 -26.50
CA ARG A 16 9.57 -34.09 -26.36
C ARG A 16 10.57 -34.97 -25.60
N VAL A 17 11.84 -34.90 -25.90
CA VAL A 17 12.90 -35.64 -25.21
C VAL A 17 13.07 -35.16 -23.78
N ALA A 18 13.00 -33.86 -23.53
CA ALA A 18 13.02 -33.28 -22.17
C ALA A 18 11.85 -33.73 -21.32
N SER A 19 10.63 -33.80 -21.89
CA SER A 19 9.44 -34.25 -21.17
C SER A 19 9.50 -35.71 -20.72
N THR A 20 10.16 -36.59 -21.46
CA THR A 20 10.32 -38.00 -21.05
C THR A 20 11.22 -38.15 -19.83
N GLY A 21 12.27 -37.30 -19.70
CA GLY A 21 13.13 -37.27 -18.52
C GLY A 21 12.37 -36.86 -17.25
N LEU A 22 11.51 -35.86 -17.36
CA LEU A 22 10.71 -35.37 -16.24
C LEU A 22 9.66 -36.38 -15.75
N ARG A 23 9.05 -37.16 -16.66
CA ARG A 23 8.08 -38.18 -16.34
C ARG A 23 8.67 -39.42 -15.65
N ALA A 24 9.96 -39.66 -15.82
CA ALA A 24 10.63 -40.83 -15.23
C ALA A 24 10.71 -40.73 -13.69
N ARG A 25 10.77 -39.54 -13.11
CA ARG A 25 10.85 -39.33 -11.64
C ARG A 25 10.08 -38.08 -11.20
N PRO A 26 8.74 -38.13 -11.14
CA PRO A 26 7.89 -36.93 -10.97
C PRO A 26 8.06 -36.24 -9.63
N LEU A 27 8.26 -36.97 -8.53
CA LEU A 27 8.44 -36.37 -7.19
C LEU A 27 9.70 -35.51 -7.10
N ARG A 28 10.81 -35.96 -7.70
CA ARG A 28 12.06 -35.21 -7.70
C ARG A 28 11.95 -33.95 -8.55
N ALA A 29 11.32 -34.08 -9.72
CA ALA A 29 11.03 -32.92 -10.57
C ALA A 29 10.13 -31.89 -9.87
N ALA A 30 9.08 -32.35 -9.18
CA ALA A 30 8.18 -31.48 -8.43
C ALA A 30 8.88 -30.74 -7.29
N LEU A 31 9.75 -31.40 -6.51
CA LEU A 31 10.48 -30.76 -5.41
C LEU A 31 11.44 -29.67 -5.91
N SER A 32 12.10 -29.91 -7.07
CA SER A 32 12.97 -28.86 -7.65
C SER A 32 12.20 -27.71 -8.24
N ALA A 33 11.10 -28.00 -8.96
CA ALA A 33 10.20 -26.98 -9.47
C ALA A 33 9.59 -26.15 -8.34
N LEU A 34 9.31 -26.77 -7.19
CA LEU A 34 8.75 -26.09 -6.01
C LEU A 34 9.67 -24.96 -5.48
N GLY A 35 10.99 -25.21 -5.42
CA GLY A 35 11.94 -24.16 -5.00
C GLY A 35 11.88 -22.91 -5.90
N ILE A 36 11.85 -23.12 -7.23
CA ILE A 36 11.70 -22.01 -8.18
C ILE A 36 10.29 -21.40 -8.07
N ALA A 37 9.26 -22.23 -7.92
CA ALA A 37 7.89 -21.77 -7.79
C ALA A 37 7.70 -20.84 -6.57
N ILE A 38 8.26 -21.17 -5.42
CA ILE A 38 8.22 -20.32 -4.22
C ILE A 38 8.92 -18.99 -4.46
N GLY A 39 10.12 -19.00 -5.08
CA GLY A 39 10.85 -17.76 -5.37
C GLY A 39 10.09 -16.84 -6.35
N VAL A 40 9.57 -17.40 -7.44
CA VAL A 40 8.76 -16.65 -8.41
C VAL A 40 7.44 -16.18 -7.79
N ALA A 41 6.77 -17.04 -7.01
CA ALA A 41 5.52 -16.68 -6.33
C ALA A 41 5.72 -15.49 -5.38
N ALA A 42 6.81 -15.49 -4.62
CA ALA A 42 7.14 -14.39 -3.72
C ALA A 42 7.33 -13.07 -4.49
N ILE A 43 8.07 -13.09 -5.61
CA ILE A 43 8.28 -11.90 -6.44
C ILE A 43 6.97 -11.39 -7.03
N VAL A 44 6.17 -12.29 -7.62
CA VAL A 44 4.89 -11.91 -8.25
C VAL A 44 3.89 -11.41 -7.22
N ALA A 45 3.79 -12.07 -6.06
CA ALA A 45 2.90 -11.64 -4.99
C ALA A 45 3.27 -10.26 -4.45
N VAL A 46 4.56 -9.99 -4.20
CA VAL A 46 5.02 -8.70 -3.69
C VAL A 46 4.75 -7.58 -4.68
N LEU A 47 5.13 -7.77 -5.95
CA LEU A 47 4.90 -6.74 -6.97
C LEU A 47 3.41 -6.54 -7.25
N GLY A 48 2.63 -7.61 -7.29
CA GLY A 48 1.19 -7.55 -7.47
C GLY A 48 0.47 -6.87 -6.30
N LEU A 49 0.83 -7.21 -5.06
CA LEU A 49 0.29 -6.57 -3.86
C LEU A 49 0.62 -5.07 -3.80
N SER A 50 1.87 -4.72 -4.12
CA SER A 50 2.30 -3.32 -4.16
C SER A 50 1.52 -2.52 -5.21
N ALA A 51 1.40 -3.05 -6.43
CA ALA A 51 0.66 -2.40 -7.50
C ALA A 51 -0.85 -2.28 -7.18
N SER A 52 -1.45 -3.33 -6.62
CA SER A 52 -2.85 -3.32 -6.20
C SER A 52 -3.11 -2.33 -5.06
N SER A 53 -2.19 -2.24 -4.09
CA SER A 53 -2.27 -1.26 -3.00
C SER A 53 -2.16 0.17 -3.51
N GLN A 54 -1.23 0.43 -4.44
CA GLN A 54 -1.10 1.75 -5.07
C GLN A 54 -2.34 2.13 -5.88
N ALA A 55 -2.87 1.20 -6.69
CA ALA A 55 -4.09 1.43 -7.44
C ALA A 55 -5.29 1.70 -6.52
N GLY A 56 -5.42 0.96 -5.43
CA GLY A 56 -6.46 1.19 -4.42
C GLY A 56 -6.35 2.57 -3.78
N LEU A 57 -5.13 2.99 -3.43
CA LEU A 57 -4.89 4.31 -2.86
C LEU A 57 -5.18 5.45 -3.85
N LEU A 58 -4.74 5.31 -5.10
CA LEU A 58 -5.03 6.30 -6.14
C LEU A 58 -6.53 6.42 -6.41
N SER A 59 -7.26 5.29 -6.49
CA SER A 59 -8.70 5.32 -6.67
C SER A 59 -9.43 6.00 -5.50
N GLU A 60 -8.91 5.88 -4.28
CA GLU A 60 -9.47 6.57 -3.11
C GLU A 60 -9.17 8.07 -3.16
N ILE A 61 -7.95 8.47 -3.57
CA ILE A 61 -7.60 9.88 -3.80
C ILE A 61 -8.50 10.49 -4.90
N ASP A 62 -8.68 9.79 -6.01
CA ASP A 62 -9.55 10.26 -7.11
C ASP A 62 -11.01 10.42 -6.66
N ARG A 63 -11.50 9.48 -5.84
CA ARG A 63 -12.86 9.54 -5.29
C ARG A 63 -13.07 10.71 -4.33
N LEU A 64 -12.06 11.02 -3.50
CA LEU A 64 -12.12 12.09 -2.50
C LEU A 64 -11.80 13.46 -3.11
N GLY A 65 -11.18 13.49 -4.30
CA GLY A 65 -10.72 14.69 -4.99
C GLY A 65 -9.34 15.16 -4.49
N THR A 66 -8.50 15.55 -5.44
CA THR A 66 -7.16 16.11 -5.16
C THR A 66 -7.20 17.61 -4.86
N ASN A 67 -8.40 18.20 -4.83
CA ASN A 67 -8.63 19.64 -4.73
C ASN A 67 -8.85 20.16 -3.30
N LEU A 68 -8.57 19.32 -2.30
CA LEU A 68 -8.62 19.73 -0.90
C LEU A 68 -7.26 20.29 -0.47
N LEU A 69 -7.26 21.53 0.00
CA LEU A 69 -6.12 22.21 0.61
C LEU A 69 -6.41 22.44 2.10
N THR A 70 -5.35 22.53 2.89
CA THR A 70 -5.45 22.89 4.31
C THR A 70 -4.51 24.04 4.62
N ALA A 71 -5.01 24.99 5.42
CA ALA A 71 -4.20 26.02 6.06
C ALA A 71 -4.25 25.79 7.57
N ASN A 72 -3.12 25.44 8.16
CA ASN A 72 -2.97 25.11 9.57
C ASN A 72 -2.22 26.22 10.32
N ASN A 73 -2.35 26.22 11.63
CA ASN A 73 -1.48 26.97 12.49
C ASN A 73 -0.02 26.52 12.28
N GLY A 74 0.84 27.40 11.80
CA GLY A 74 2.27 27.13 11.68
C GLY A 74 3.02 27.44 12.98
N GLN A 75 4.34 27.61 12.87
CA GLN A 75 5.19 28.00 13.99
C GLN A 75 5.63 29.46 13.81
N SER A 76 5.52 30.22 14.92
CA SER A 76 6.07 31.57 14.96
C SER A 76 7.61 31.53 15.06
N PHE A 77 8.28 32.62 14.74
CA PHE A 77 9.73 32.78 14.90
C PHE A 77 10.21 32.48 16.33
N THR A 78 9.33 32.58 17.32
CA THR A 78 9.63 32.26 18.73
C THR A 78 9.49 30.76 19.06
N GLY A 79 9.15 29.91 18.08
CA GLY A 79 8.90 28.48 18.28
C GLY A 79 7.54 28.15 18.92
N GLN A 80 6.70 29.16 19.14
CA GLN A 80 5.32 28.94 19.62
C GLN A 80 4.39 28.64 18.45
N THR A 81 3.32 27.90 18.70
CA THR A 81 2.27 27.66 17.69
C THR A 81 1.57 28.99 17.37
N ALA A 82 1.66 29.44 16.13
CA ALA A 82 0.95 30.61 15.65
C ALA A 82 -0.56 30.34 15.62
N ARG A 83 -1.37 31.39 15.67
CA ARG A 83 -2.82 31.28 15.59
C ARG A 83 -3.33 31.93 14.30
N LEU A 84 -4.16 31.19 13.57
CA LEU A 84 -4.83 31.77 12.41
C LEU A 84 -5.79 32.89 12.85
N PRO A 85 -5.87 33.99 12.11
CA PRO A 85 -6.89 35.01 12.34
C PRO A 85 -8.30 34.46 12.26
N ILE A 86 -9.21 35.01 13.06
CA ILE A 86 -10.63 34.59 13.05
C ILE A 86 -11.26 34.84 11.68
N GLU A 87 -10.80 35.85 10.98
CA GLU A 87 -11.27 36.24 9.65
C GLU A 87 -10.69 35.38 8.52
N ALA A 88 -9.72 34.49 8.79
CA ALA A 88 -9.07 33.67 7.76
C ALA A 88 -10.07 32.86 6.90
N PRO A 89 -11.05 32.16 7.46
CA PRO A 89 -12.00 31.41 6.65
C PRO A 89 -12.81 32.28 5.70
N SER A 90 -13.24 33.46 6.16
CA SER A 90 -14.00 34.39 5.34
C SER A 90 -13.16 35.04 4.23
N ARG A 91 -11.89 35.37 4.50
CA ARG A 91 -10.96 35.90 3.48
C ARG A 91 -10.72 34.87 2.38
N ILE A 92 -10.45 33.62 2.78
CA ILE A 92 -10.20 32.52 1.84
C ILE A 92 -11.44 32.23 0.98
N ALA A 93 -12.64 32.29 1.57
CA ALA A 93 -13.88 32.07 0.84
C ALA A 93 -14.16 33.10 -0.28
N HIS A 94 -13.46 34.24 -0.28
CA HIS A 94 -13.59 35.26 -1.33
C HIS A 94 -12.62 35.06 -2.51
N LEU A 95 -11.73 34.03 -2.47
CA LEU A 95 -10.86 33.71 -3.60
C LEU A 95 -11.69 33.13 -4.75
N PRO A 96 -11.54 33.59 -5.99
CA PRO A 96 -12.40 33.20 -7.13
C PRO A 96 -12.39 31.71 -7.45
N ALA A 97 -11.27 31.04 -7.21
CA ALA A 97 -11.08 29.62 -7.48
C ALA A 97 -11.41 28.72 -6.28
N VAL A 98 -11.99 29.25 -5.21
CA VAL A 98 -12.40 28.49 -4.02
C VAL A 98 -13.89 28.17 -4.10
N GLU A 99 -14.22 26.90 -4.05
CA GLU A 99 -15.60 26.42 -4.09
C GLU A 99 -16.24 26.41 -2.71
N GLN A 100 -15.54 25.87 -1.71
CA GLN A 100 -16.05 25.72 -0.36
C GLN A 100 -14.94 25.87 0.68
N VAL A 101 -15.26 26.45 1.83
CA VAL A 101 -14.36 26.59 2.97
C VAL A 101 -15.04 26.08 4.22
N ALA A 102 -14.35 25.21 4.97
CA ALA A 102 -14.74 24.80 6.31
C ALA A 102 -13.58 25.00 7.26
N HIS A 103 -13.85 25.06 8.55
CA HIS A 103 -12.80 25.27 9.53
C HIS A 103 -13.07 24.54 10.82
N VAL A 104 -12.00 24.22 11.54
CA VAL A 104 -12.06 23.69 12.89
C VAL A 104 -11.11 24.47 13.79
N GLY A 105 -11.47 24.56 15.07
CA GLY A 105 -10.64 25.17 16.10
C GLY A 105 -10.34 24.14 17.19
N THR A 106 -9.09 23.96 17.58
CA THR A 106 -8.72 23.04 18.64
C THR A 106 -8.94 23.66 20.02
N VAL A 107 -9.71 22.98 20.86
CA VAL A 107 -9.97 23.38 22.25
C VAL A 107 -8.96 22.68 23.15
N GLU A 108 -7.81 23.32 23.39
CA GLU A 108 -6.64 22.69 24.03
C GLU A 108 -6.91 22.25 25.47
N ASP A 109 -7.68 23.04 26.24
CA ASP A 109 -7.96 22.78 27.65
C ASP A 109 -9.10 21.78 27.89
N ALA A 110 -9.82 21.38 26.84
CA ALA A 110 -10.91 20.44 26.96
C ALA A 110 -10.43 19.01 26.74
N LYS A 111 -10.61 18.16 27.76
CA LYS A 111 -10.36 16.73 27.67
C LYS A 111 -11.68 15.99 27.54
N VAL A 112 -11.67 14.83 26.89
CA VAL A 112 -12.86 14.01 26.68
C VAL A 112 -12.68 12.61 27.27
N TYR A 113 -13.71 12.14 27.96
CA TYR A 113 -13.76 10.84 28.61
C TYR A 113 -15.13 10.20 28.41
N ARG A 114 -15.19 8.90 28.56
CA ARG A 114 -16.46 8.16 28.58
C ARG A 114 -17.28 8.50 29.83
N SER A 115 -16.62 8.75 30.95
CA SER A 115 -17.20 8.99 32.25
C SER A 115 -16.33 9.95 33.08
N PRO A 116 -16.92 10.78 33.98
CA PRO A 116 -16.16 11.62 34.89
C PRO A 116 -15.33 10.83 35.91
N LEU A 117 -15.59 9.54 36.07
CA LEU A 117 -14.84 8.64 36.96
C LEU A 117 -13.48 8.22 36.42
N ILE A 118 -13.20 8.48 35.13
CA ILE A 118 -11.92 8.17 34.52
C ILE A 118 -10.90 9.23 34.97
N PRO A 119 -9.73 8.82 35.54
CA PRO A 119 -8.73 9.76 36.00
C PRO A 119 -8.25 10.69 34.88
N PRO A 120 -8.03 11.99 35.13
CA PRO A 120 -7.64 12.98 34.14
C PRO A 120 -6.29 12.70 33.46
N ILE A 121 -5.44 11.85 34.04
CA ILE A 121 -4.17 11.42 33.47
C ILE A 121 -4.35 10.38 32.35
N THR A 122 -5.47 9.65 32.37
CA THR A 122 -5.77 8.62 31.38
C THR A 122 -6.41 9.28 30.16
N THR A 123 -5.60 9.89 29.31
CA THR A 123 -6.07 10.49 28.06
C THR A 123 -5.98 9.48 26.93
N ASN A 124 -7.02 9.37 26.13
CA ASN A 124 -7.05 8.49 24.95
C ASN A 124 -6.45 9.16 23.70
N ALA A 125 -5.63 10.22 23.87
CA ALA A 125 -5.10 11.06 22.81
C ALA A 125 -6.17 11.58 21.84
N LEU A 126 -7.37 11.88 22.37
CA LEU A 126 -8.48 12.46 21.64
C LEU A 126 -8.40 13.98 21.71
N LYS A 127 -8.66 14.65 20.60
CA LYS A 127 -8.74 16.11 20.54
C LYS A 127 -10.19 16.55 20.53
N VAL A 128 -10.47 17.66 21.21
CA VAL A 128 -11.76 18.34 21.12
C VAL A 128 -11.65 19.49 20.14
N ARG A 129 -12.55 19.54 19.17
CA ARG A 129 -12.52 20.58 18.14
C ARG A 129 -13.87 21.23 17.95
N ALA A 130 -13.89 22.56 17.91
CA ALA A 130 -15.02 23.31 17.38
C ALA A 130 -15.04 23.16 15.86
N ALA A 131 -16.18 22.89 15.26
CA ALA A 131 -16.32 22.62 13.84
C ALA A 131 -17.39 23.49 13.18
N SER A 132 -17.12 23.91 11.95
CA SER A 132 -18.11 24.56 11.10
C SER A 132 -19.16 23.56 10.62
N LEU A 133 -20.38 24.04 10.37
CA LEU A 133 -21.52 23.16 10.01
C LEU A 133 -21.35 22.47 8.66
N ASN A 134 -20.63 23.08 7.74
CA ASN A 134 -20.38 22.56 6.40
C ASN A 134 -19.13 21.67 6.31
N LEU A 135 -18.49 21.35 7.45
CA LEU A 135 -17.27 20.53 7.46
C LEU A 135 -17.41 19.20 6.70
N PRO A 136 -18.48 18.38 6.87
CA PRO A 136 -18.61 17.14 6.12
C PRO A 136 -18.66 17.34 4.61
N SER A 137 -19.32 18.39 4.14
CA SER A 137 -19.45 18.66 2.71
C SER A 137 -18.08 19.01 2.08
N VAL A 138 -17.26 19.80 2.77
CA VAL A 138 -15.93 20.17 2.31
C VAL A 138 -14.96 18.99 2.33
N LEU A 139 -15.04 18.15 3.35
CA LEU A 139 -14.19 16.96 3.49
C LEU A 139 -14.70 15.74 2.71
N ALA A 140 -15.87 15.81 2.07
CA ALA A 140 -16.59 14.66 1.54
C ALA A 140 -16.77 13.54 2.59
N ALA A 141 -16.85 13.93 3.88
CA ALA A 141 -17.03 13.01 4.98
C ALA A 141 -18.50 12.63 5.12
N THR A 142 -18.77 11.37 5.41
CA THR A 142 -20.12 10.85 5.61
C THR A 142 -20.36 10.47 7.08
N VAL A 143 -21.61 10.47 7.49
CA VAL A 143 -22.02 10.07 8.83
C VAL A 143 -22.34 8.58 8.81
N ALA A 144 -21.63 7.78 9.65
CA ALA A 144 -21.90 6.36 9.81
C ALA A 144 -23.19 6.11 10.57
N GLN A 145 -23.43 6.89 11.62
CA GLN A 145 -24.60 6.75 12.50
C GLN A 145 -25.00 8.10 13.07
N GLY A 146 -26.29 8.27 13.33
CA GLY A 146 -26.83 9.51 13.85
C GLY A 146 -26.91 10.61 12.79
N ARG A 147 -26.62 11.85 13.18
CA ARG A 147 -26.67 13.04 12.30
C ARG A 147 -25.51 13.97 12.59
N TRP A 148 -25.11 14.71 11.58
CA TRP A 148 -24.19 15.83 11.73
C TRP A 148 -24.83 17.00 12.48
N LEU A 149 -24.00 17.91 13.01
CA LEU A 149 -24.42 19.16 13.62
C LEU A 149 -25.23 20.03 12.66
N ASN A 150 -26.26 20.67 13.16
CA ASN A 150 -27.05 21.68 12.47
C ASN A 150 -27.09 22.99 13.29
N SER A 151 -27.73 24.02 12.80
CA SER A 151 -27.78 25.33 13.45
C SER A 151 -28.34 25.28 14.87
N ALA A 152 -29.29 24.37 15.14
CA ALA A 152 -29.88 24.20 16.49
C ALA A 152 -28.93 23.40 17.39
N THR A 153 -28.41 22.26 16.96
CA THR A 153 -27.54 21.41 17.78
C THR A 153 -26.14 22.00 17.98
N ALA A 154 -25.70 22.90 17.09
CA ALA A 154 -24.40 23.58 17.24
C ALA A 154 -24.31 24.53 18.42
N THR A 155 -25.46 24.95 18.96
CA THR A 155 -25.57 25.81 20.18
C THR A 155 -25.75 25.02 21.47
N GLN A 156 -26.00 23.71 21.35
CA GLN A 156 -26.29 22.80 22.44
C GLN A 156 -25.08 21.91 22.78
N PRO A 157 -25.04 21.30 23.97
CA PRO A 157 -23.99 20.36 24.34
C PRO A 157 -24.14 19.02 23.57
N VAL A 158 -23.96 19.08 22.26
CA VAL A 158 -24.01 17.95 21.35
C VAL A 158 -22.64 17.82 20.67
N ALA A 159 -22.14 16.59 20.61
CA ALA A 159 -20.87 16.26 19.99
C ALA A 159 -21.08 15.20 18.90
N VAL A 160 -20.27 15.29 17.85
CA VAL A 160 -20.13 14.24 16.82
C VAL A 160 -18.74 13.65 16.95
N LEU A 161 -18.64 12.32 16.90
CA LEU A 161 -17.39 11.59 17.09
C LEU A 161 -16.77 11.27 15.74
N GLY A 162 -15.45 11.46 15.62
CA GLY A 162 -14.69 10.85 14.56
C GLY A 162 -14.63 9.32 14.73
N ALA A 163 -14.36 8.58 13.65
CA ALA A 163 -14.39 7.13 13.65
C ALA A 163 -13.48 6.50 14.72
N VAL A 164 -12.23 6.97 14.81
CA VAL A 164 -11.26 6.49 15.81
C VAL A 164 -11.62 6.96 17.21
N ALA A 165 -12.19 8.16 17.35
CA ALA A 165 -12.64 8.66 18.65
C ALA A 165 -13.76 7.79 19.21
N ALA A 166 -14.74 7.41 18.41
CA ALA A 166 -15.82 6.51 18.77
C ALA A 166 -15.28 5.15 19.22
N GLN A 167 -14.37 4.56 18.43
CA GLN A 167 -13.74 3.29 18.75
C GLN A 167 -12.97 3.32 20.07
N ARG A 168 -12.13 4.35 20.30
CA ARG A 168 -11.33 4.49 21.53
C ARG A 168 -12.19 4.71 22.77
N MET A 169 -13.37 5.30 22.62
CA MET A 169 -14.34 5.48 23.71
C MET A 169 -15.27 4.27 23.91
N GLY A 170 -15.17 3.24 23.06
CA GLY A 170 -16.05 2.08 23.10
C GLY A 170 -17.50 2.42 22.75
N ILE A 171 -17.71 3.40 21.87
CA ILE A 171 -19.04 3.81 21.38
C ILE A 171 -19.18 3.31 19.95
N ASP A 172 -19.84 2.18 19.76
CA ASP A 172 -20.09 1.56 18.47
C ASP A 172 -21.42 1.98 17.85
N ARG A 173 -22.37 2.47 18.68
CA ARG A 173 -23.69 2.89 18.25
C ARG A 173 -24.16 4.14 19.00
N VAL A 174 -24.94 4.96 18.30
CA VAL A 174 -25.57 6.16 18.85
C VAL A 174 -26.97 5.79 19.36
N TYR A 175 -27.13 5.72 20.70
CA TYR A 175 -28.41 5.50 21.32
C TYR A 175 -29.01 6.80 21.81
N PRO A 176 -30.34 6.93 21.94
CA PRO A 176 -30.95 8.05 22.62
C PRO A 176 -30.44 8.16 24.07
N GLY A 177 -29.87 9.33 24.39
CA GLY A 177 -29.28 9.55 25.71
C GLY A 177 -27.81 9.19 25.86
N GLU A 178 -27.17 8.68 24.80
CA GLU A 178 -25.75 8.44 24.78
C GLU A 178 -24.98 9.74 25.02
N ARG A 179 -24.03 9.75 25.97
CA ARG A 179 -23.33 10.95 26.37
C ARG A 179 -21.88 10.68 26.74
N ILE A 180 -21.06 11.69 26.63
CA ILE A 180 -19.65 11.70 26.96
C ILE A 180 -19.33 12.84 27.91
N TRP A 181 -18.30 12.69 28.73
CA TRP A 181 -17.82 13.72 29.63
C TRP A 181 -16.73 14.54 28.90
N LEU A 182 -17.04 15.80 28.61
CA LEU A 182 -16.20 16.66 27.82
C LEU A 182 -16.03 18.01 28.50
N GLY A 183 -14.79 18.43 28.78
CA GLY A 183 -14.50 19.72 29.37
C GLY A 183 -15.22 19.97 30.72
N GLY A 184 -15.44 18.93 31.53
CA GLY A 184 -16.15 19.07 32.81
C GLY A 184 -17.66 19.06 32.71
N GLN A 185 -18.25 18.71 31.56
CA GLN A 185 -19.71 18.71 31.33
C GLN A 185 -20.13 17.50 30.48
N TRP A 186 -21.45 17.19 30.57
CA TRP A 186 -22.02 16.14 29.73
C TRP A 186 -22.40 16.69 28.34
N PHE A 187 -21.91 16.02 27.30
CA PHE A 187 -22.32 16.26 25.93
C PHE A 187 -23.03 15.02 25.39
N TYR A 188 -24.12 15.19 24.69
CA TYR A 188 -24.84 14.12 24.01
C TYR A 188 -24.13 13.77 22.69
N VAL A 189 -24.03 12.48 22.38
CA VAL A 189 -23.48 12.01 21.11
C VAL A 189 -24.57 12.10 20.05
N GLY A 190 -24.43 13.02 19.09
CA GLY A 190 -25.35 13.22 17.98
C GLY A 190 -25.09 12.35 16.77
N GLY A 191 -23.84 11.90 16.59
CA GLY A 191 -23.45 11.08 15.46
C GLY A 191 -22.02 10.57 15.54
N ILE A 192 -21.69 9.63 14.64
CA ILE A 192 -20.36 9.08 14.42
C ILE A 192 -20.06 9.22 12.93
N LEU A 193 -18.88 9.75 12.60
CA LEU A 193 -18.43 9.86 11.22
C LEU A 193 -17.83 8.54 10.72
N ASN A 194 -17.92 8.30 9.42
CA ASN A 194 -17.08 7.32 8.75
C ASN A 194 -15.61 7.77 8.74
N PRO A 195 -14.62 6.85 8.61
CA PRO A 195 -13.21 7.23 8.52
C PRO A 195 -12.94 8.24 7.41
N ALA A 196 -12.22 9.31 7.74
CA ALA A 196 -11.85 10.39 6.83
C ALA A 196 -10.40 10.21 6.37
N VAL A 197 -10.18 9.57 5.24
CA VAL A 197 -8.85 9.16 4.74
C VAL A 197 -7.90 10.35 4.54
N LEU A 198 -8.41 11.48 4.03
CA LEU A 198 -7.62 12.69 3.80
C LEU A 198 -7.34 13.50 5.08
N THR A 199 -8.13 13.28 6.13
CA THR A 199 -8.06 14.08 7.36
C THR A 199 -8.12 13.19 8.61
N PRO A 200 -7.11 12.32 8.86
CA PRO A 200 -7.09 11.40 10.00
C PRO A 200 -7.16 12.12 11.36
N ASP A 201 -6.81 13.39 11.40
CA ASP A 201 -6.97 14.24 12.57
C ASP A 201 -8.44 14.43 12.99
N ILE A 202 -9.37 14.40 12.03
CA ILE A 202 -10.81 14.45 12.31
C ILE A 202 -11.28 13.14 12.91
N ASP A 203 -10.73 12.00 12.47
CA ASP A 203 -11.09 10.69 13.01
C ASP A 203 -10.77 10.54 14.50
N THR A 204 -9.69 11.19 14.96
CA THR A 204 -9.28 11.19 16.37
C THR A 204 -9.90 12.32 17.18
N SER A 205 -10.86 13.05 16.61
CA SER A 205 -11.45 14.24 17.23
C SER A 205 -12.89 14.01 17.68
N VAL A 206 -13.27 14.76 18.73
CA VAL A 206 -14.65 14.98 19.13
C VAL A 206 -15.03 16.38 18.68
N LEU A 207 -16.05 16.45 17.85
CA LEU A 207 -16.46 17.66 17.13
C LEU A 207 -17.70 18.28 17.78
N VAL A 208 -17.62 19.55 18.10
CA VAL A 208 -18.73 20.33 18.68
C VAL A 208 -18.96 21.60 17.86
N GLY A 209 -20.13 22.19 17.92
CA GLY A 209 -20.37 23.46 17.25
C GLY A 209 -19.57 24.61 17.88
N TYR A 210 -19.12 25.59 17.10
CA TYR A 210 -18.40 26.77 17.61
C TYR A 210 -19.16 27.51 18.72
N PRO A 211 -20.48 27.77 18.61
CA PRO A 211 -21.26 28.39 19.70
C PRO A 211 -21.29 27.55 20.98
N ALA A 212 -21.40 26.21 20.84
CA ALA A 212 -21.34 25.32 21.99
C ALA A 212 -19.94 25.29 22.63
N ALA A 213 -18.87 25.27 21.82
CA ALA A 213 -17.49 25.35 22.30
C ALA A 213 -17.25 26.65 23.09
N GLN A 214 -17.74 27.79 22.57
CA GLN A 214 -17.66 29.07 23.28
C GLN A 214 -18.42 29.04 24.62
N ARG A 215 -19.67 28.57 24.61
CA ARG A 215 -20.56 28.62 25.77
C ARG A 215 -20.16 27.63 26.86
N TYR A 216 -19.83 26.41 26.51
CA TYR A 216 -19.65 25.29 27.46
C TYR A 216 -18.19 24.96 27.73
N LEU A 217 -17.27 25.29 26.80
CA LEU A 217 -15.85 24.95 26.92
C LEU A 217 -14.93 26.16 27.03
N GLY A 218 -15.51 27.37 27.05
CA GLY A 218 -14.73 28.61 27.14
C GLY A 218 -13.89 28.92 25.91
N TYR A 219 -14.19 28.31 24.75
CA TYR A 219 -13.43 28.51 23.52
C TYR A 219 -13.78 29.86 22.89
N ALA A 220 -13.16 30.89 23.41
CA ALA A 220 -13.41 32.28 23.05
C ALA A 220 -12.12 33.04 22.86
N SER A 221 -12.19 34.12 22.09
CA SER A 221 -11.13 35.08 21.85
C SER A 221 -11.68 36.50 21.91
N ILE A 222 -10.83 37.46 22.22
CA ILE A 222 -11.19 38.88 22.17
C ILE A 222 -10.67 39.44 20.84
N SER A 223 -11.59 39.79 19.94
CA SER A 223 -11.29 40.46 18.68
C SER A 223 -11.96 41.86 18.70
N ARG A 224 -11.14 42.87 18.44
CA ARG A 224 -11.59 44.27 18.42
C ARG A 224 -12.41 44.71 19.66
N GLY A 225 -11.99 44.21 20.86
CA GLY A 225 -12.68 44.49 22.12
C GLY A 225 -14.00 43.76 22.35
N LYS A 226 -14.38 42.85 21.47
CA LYS A 226 -15.57 42.00 21.61
C LYS A 226 -15.19 40.54 21.84
N LEU A 227 -15.91 39.86 22.71
CA LEU A 227 -15.80 38.43 22.92
C LEU A 227 -16.39 37.73 21.69
N THR A 228 -15.55 36.96 20.99
CA THR A 228 -15.89 36.19 19.81
C THR A 228 -15.60 34.72 20.05
N VAL A 229 -16.02 33.84 19.14
CA VAL A 229 -15.63 32.42 19.16
C VAL A 229 -14.11 32.29 19.06
N GLY A 230 -13.55 31.19 19.50
CA GLY A 230 -12.11 30.94 19.39
C GLY A 230 -11.64 30.87 17.93
N PRO A 231 -10.35 31.15 17.68
CA PRO A 231 -9.79 31.19 16.33
C PRO A 231 -9.76 29.82 15.68
N PRO A 232 -9.84 29.71 14.34
CA PRO A 232 -9.61 28.44 13.66
C PRO A 232 -8.18 27.95 13.89
N SER A 233 -7.99 26.64 14.02
CA SER A 233 -6.67 26.01 14.03
C SER A 233 -6.32 25.40 12.66
N THR A 234 -7.36 25.01 11.90
CA THR A 234 -7.23 24.47 10.56
C THR A 234 -8.38 24.99 9.70
N VAL A 235 -8.08 25.47 8.54
CA VAL A 235 -9.04 25.84 7.49
C VAL A 235 -8.91 24.85 6.35
N TYR A 236 -9.99 24.18 6.01
CA TYR A 236 -10.10 23.25 4.87
C TYR A 236 -10.69 24.01 3.70
N VAL A 237 -10.04 23.93 2.57
CA VAL A 237 -10.38 24.69 1.36
C VAL A 237 -10.55 23.71 0.20
N ARG A 238 -11.73 23.68 -0.40
CA ARG A 238 -11.95 22.98 -1.64
C ARG A 238 -11.83 23.96 -2.78
N ALA A 239 -10.78 23.82 -3.58
CA ALA A 239 -10.51 24.64 -4.74
C ALA A 239 -11.08 23.99 -6.03
N GLN A 240 -11.22 24.77 -7.08
CA GLN A 240 -11.45 24.24 -8.42
C GLN A 240 -10.24 23.40 -8.85
N THR A 241 -10.49 22.22 -9.44
CA THR A 241 -9.45 21.22 -9.74
C THR A 241 -8.31 21.78 -10.59
N ASP A 242 -8.62 22.66 -11.55
CA ASP A 242 -7.62 23.25 -12.46
C ASP A 242 -6.81 24.41 -11.83
N HIS A 243 -7.21 24.90 -10.65
CA HIS A 243 -6.62 26.05 -9.97
C HIS A 243 -6.06 25.73 -8.57
N VAL A 244 -5.87 24.46 -8.24
CA VAL A 244 -5.38 24.04 -6.91
C VAL A 244 -4.02 24.67 -6.59
N ALA A 245 -3.09 24.64 -7.54
CA ALA A 245 -1.75 25.20 -7.36
C ALA A 245 -1.79 26.74 -7.18
N ASP A 246 -2.66 27.44 -7.93
CA ASP A 246 -2.81 28.89 -7.84
C ASP A 246 -3.36 29.28 -6.47
N VAL A 247 -4.39 28.56 -5.99
CA VAL A 247 -4.96 28.78 -4.67
C VAL A 247 -3.93 28.48 -3.57
N GLN A 248 -3.20 27.37 -3.70
CA GLN A 248 -2.17 26.97 -2.72
C GLN A 248 -1.08 28.07 -2.58
N ALA A 249 -0.65 28.64 -3.68
CA ALA A 249 0.40 29.67 -3.67
C ALA A 249 -0.01 30.95 -2.91
N VAL A 250 -1.30 31.31 -2.93
CA VAL A 250 -1.80 32.55 -2.28
C VAL A 250 -2.47 32.30 -0.93
N LEU A 251 -2.69 31.04 -0.56
CA LEU A 251 -3.50 30.63 0.60
C LEU A 251 -2.89 31.15 1.92
N GLY A 252 -1.59 31.06 2.11
CA GLY A 252 -0.91 31.55 3.31
C GLY A 252 -1.07 33.06 3.49
N GLN A 253 -0.83 33.82 2.43
CA GLN A 253 -0.98 35.28 2.44
C GLN A 253 -2.43 35.72 2.62
N THR A 254 -3.39 34.98 2.06
CA THR A 254 -4.81 35.26 2.22
C THR A 254 -5.29 34.95 3.64
N ALA A 255 -4.85 33.83 4.22
CA ALA A 255 -5.22 33.40 5.57
C ALA A 255 -4.69 34.38 6.62
N ASN A 256 -3.41 34.72 6.55
CA ASN A 256 -2.75 35.64 7.48
C ASN A 256 -1.85 36.63 6.74
N PRO A 257 -2.35 37.78 6.29
CA PRO A 257 -1.57 38.81 5.58
C PRO A 257 -0.46 39.40 6.43
N GLU A 258 -0.60 39.40 7.76
CA GLU A 258 0.39 40.00 8.68
C GLU A 258 1.62 39.09 8.85
N ALA A 259 1.40 37.77 8.85
CA ALA A 259 2.47 36.78 9.00
C ALA A 259 2.18 35.54 8.13
N PRO A 260 2.33 35.62 6.81
CA PRO A 260 2.05 34.50 5.90
C PRO A 260 2.89 33.25 6.20
N ASN A 261 4.12 33.44 6.66
CA ASN A 261 5.05 32.36 6.99
C ASN A 261 4.66 31.55 8.26
N GLU A 262 3.71 32.06 9.05
CA GLU A 262 3.14 31.38 10.21
C GLU A 262 1.92 30.54 9.85
N VAL A 263 1.59 30.42 8.58
CA VAL A 263 0.54 29.54 8.05
C VAL A 263 1.20 28.35 7.36
N ASP A 264 0.92 27.15 7.86
CA ASP A 264 1.34 25.91 7.23
C ASP A 264 0.28 25.47 6.22
N VAL A 265 0.63 25.60 4.93
CA VAL A 265 -0.25 25.23 3.82
C VAL A 265 0.15 23.87 3.28
N SER A 266 -0.79 22.92 3.27
CA SER A 266 -0.54 21.59 2.76
C SER A 266 -1.73 21.03 1.96
N GLN A 267 -1.43 20.07 1.11
CA GLN A 267 -2.42 19.31 0.37
C GLN A 267 -2.46 17.89 0.95
N PRO A 268 -3.56 17.47 1.58
CA PRO A 268 -3.64 16.15 2.23
C PRO A 268 -3.37 14.97 1.30
N SER A 269 -3.68 15.09 0.01
CA SER A 269 -3.38 14.06 -0.99
C SER A 269 -1.88 13.81 -1.17
N ASP A 270 -1.02 14.82 -0.96
CA ASP A 270 0.44 14.67 -1.08
C ASP A 270 1.01 13.72 -0.02
N ALA A 271 0.45 13.75 1.18
CA ALA A 271 0.83 12.81 2.24
C ALA A 271 0.49 11.36 1.86
N LEU A 272 -0.61 11.14 1.15
CA LEU A 272 -0.99 9.81 0.66
C LEU A 272 -0.09 9.35 -0.48
N THR A 273 0.27 10.25 -1.42
CA THR A 273 1.22 9.93 -2.51
C THR A 273 2.62 9.66 -1.98
N ALA A 274 3.10 10.43 -1.00
CA ALA A 274 4.36 10.18 -0.31
C ALA A 274 4.35 8.83 0.42
N ARG A 275 3.24 8.48 1.07
CA ARG A 275 3.06 7.17 1.71
C ARG A 275 3.07 6.02 0.71
N ALA A 276 2.46 6.19 -0.46
CA ALA A 276 2.51 5.22 -1.56
C ALA A 276 3.94 4.99 -2.05
N ALA A 277 4.69 6.09 -2.26
CA ALA A 277 6.09 6.03 -2.66
C ALA A 277 6.97 5.34 -1.60
N ALA A 278 6.78 5.66 -0.32
CA ALA A 278 7.50 5.01 0.79
C ALA A 278 7.20 3.50 0.88
N SER A 279 5.96 3.09 0.62
CA SER A 279 5.60 1.66 0.58
C SER A 279 6.34 0.91 -0.52
N GLY A 280 6.67 1.57 -1.64
CA GLY A 280 7.49 1.02 -2.73
C GLY A 280 8.93 0.70 -2.33
N ALA A 281 9.50 1.41 -1.35
CA ALA A 281 10.87 1.17 -0.90
C ALA A 281 11.07 -0.21 -0.28
N PHE A 282 10.05 -0.78 0.38
CA PHE A 282 10.10 -2.12 0.94
C PHE A 282 10.09 -3.23 -0.13
N ASN A 283 9.63 -2.93 -1.35
CA ASN A 283 9.63 -3.90 -2.44
C ASN A 283 11.03 -4.43 -2.76
N SER A 284 12.06 -3.60 -2.65
CA SER A 284 13.45 -4.00 -2.90
C SER A 284 13.94 -5.06 -1.92
N LEU A 285 13.54 -4.99 -0.65
CA LEU A 285 13.88 -5.99 0.36
C LEU A 285 13.21 -7.33 0.06
N PHE A 286 11.94 -7.32 -0.28
CA PHE A 286 11.20 -8.54 -0.61
C PHE A 286 11.65 -9.14 -1.94
N LEU A 287 12.02 -8.32 -2.93
CA LEU A 287 12.65 -8.79 -4.16
C LEU A 287 13.99 -9.46 -3.87
N GLY A 288 14.79 -8.91 -2.94
CA GLY A 288 16.01 -9.55 -2.47
C GLY A 288 15.75 -10.93 -1.85
N LEU A 289 14.72 -11.06 -1.02
CA LEU A 289 14.31 -12.35 -0.44
C LEU A 289 13.85 -13.33 -1.52
N GLY A 290 13.08 -12.88 -2.51
CA GLY A 290 12.68 -13.67 -3.67
C GLY A 290 13.88 -14.15 -4.47
N ALA A 291 14.90 -13.30 -4.68
CA ALA A 291 16.15 -13.66 -5.35
C ALA A 291 16.91 -14.74 -4.57
N VAL A 292 17.00 -14.65 -3.25
CA VAL A 292 17.59 -15.72 -2.40
C VAL A 292 16.84 -17.03 -2.57
N ALA A 293 15.51 -17.03 -2.53
CA ALA A 293 14.70 -18.21 -2.73
C ALA A 293 14.93 -18.84 -4.13
N LEU A 294 15.08 -18.00 -5.16
CA LEU A 294 15.44 -18.45 -6.51
C LEU A 294 16.83 -19.10 -6.57
N VAL A 295 17.83 -18.56 -5.86
CA VAL A 295 19.16 -19.16 -5.76
C VAL A 295 19.09 -20.53 -5.10
N VAL A 296 18.33 -20.67 -4.02
CA VAL A 296 18.10 -21.98 -3.36
C VAL A 296 17.43 -22.96 -4.32
N GLY A 297 16.43 -22.50 -5.09
CA GLY A 297 15.80 -23.30 -6.15
C GLY A 297 16.80 -23.72 -7.24
N ALA A 298 17.71 -22.83 -7.64
CA ALA A 298 18.77 -23.12 -8.61
C ALA A 298 19.70 -24.24 -8.14
N VAL A 299 20.13 -24.18 -6.86
CA VAL A 299 20.96 -25.24 -6.25
C VAL A 299 20.22 -26.57 -6.25
N GLY A 300 18.91 -26.57 -5.95
CA GLY A 300 18.06 -27.74 -6.03
C GLY A 300 18.02 -28.34 -7.44
N VAL A 301 17.80 -27.51 -8.46
CA VAL A 301 17.83 -27.95 -9.87
C VAL A 301 19.19 -28.51 -10.26
N ALA A 302 20.28 -27.80 -9.93
CA ALA A 302 21.63 -28.25 -10.24
C ALA A 302 21.94 -29.63 -9.61
N ASN A 303 21.60 -29.82 -8.34
CA ASN A 303 21.81 -31.06 -7.62
C ASN A 303 21.05 -32.23 -8.25
N ILE A 304 19.76 -32.02 -8.59
CA ILE A 304 18.94 -33.06 -9.25
C ILE A 304 19.45 -33.38 -10.66
N MET A 305 19.88 -32.36 -11.39
CA MET A 305 20.45 -32.58 -12.71
C MET A 305 21.78 -33.38 -12.66
N ILE A 306 22.61 -33.14 -11.62
CA ILE A 306 23.85 -33.93 -11.43
C ILE A 306 23.49 -35.40 -11.17
N ILE A 307 22.53 -35.66 -10.29
CA ILE A 307 22.08 -37.03 -9.98
C ILE A 307 21.49 -37.69 -11.25
N SER A 308 20.65 -36.94 -12.00
CA SER A 308 20.06 -37.45 -13.25
C SER A 308 21.12 -37.84 -14.28
N VAL A 309 22.19 -37.07 -14.42
CA VAL A 309 23.34 -37.38 -15.31
C VAL A 309 24.04 -38.63 -14.84
N LEU A 310 24.27 -38.84 -13.54
CA LEU A 310 24.92 -40.01 -12.98
C LEU A 310 24.08 -41.28 -13.21
N GLU A 311 22.77 -41.23 -12.96
CA GLU A 311 21.84 -42.35 -13.12
C GLU A 311 21.66 -42.76 -14.58
N ARG A 312 21.80 -41.84 -15.54
CA ARG A 312 21.63 -42.07 -16.98
C ARG A 312 22.98 -42.18 -17.70
N ARG A 313 24.10 -42.44 -16.98
CA ARG A 313 25.44 -42.46 -17.50
C ARG A 313 25.64 -43.48 -18.64
N SER A 314 25.09 -44.71 -18.46
CA SER A 314 25.15 -45.77 -19.48
C SER A 314 24.35 -45.42 -20.75
N GLU A 315 23.17 -44.78 -20.59
CA GLU A 315 22.35 -44.27 -21.71
C GLU A 315 23.09 -43.20 -22.52
N ILE A 316 23.73 -42.24 -21.81
CA ILE A 316 24.52 -41.17 -22.40
C ILE A 316 25.71 -41.80 -23.19
N GLY A 317 26.39 -42.78 -22.58
CA GLY A 317 27.50 -43.52 -23.20
C GLY A 317 27.08 -44.22 -24.48
N LEU A 318 25.96 -44.92 -24.47
CA LEU A 318 25.39 -45.60 -25.64
C LEU A 318 25.06 -44.59 -26.76
N ARG A 319 24.38 -43.50 -26.45
CA ARG A 319 24.08 -42.46 -27.45
C ARG A 319 25.34 -41.86 -28.04
N ARG A 320 26.36 -41.63 -27.22
CA ARG A 320 27.67 -41.13 -27.69
C ARG A 320 28.38 -42.14 -28.57
N ALA A 321 28.33 -43.44 -28.27
CA ALA A 321 28.89 -44.51 -29.08
C ALA A 321 28.17 -44.66 -30.42
N LEU A 322 26.84 -44.39 -30.45
CA LEU A 322 26.02 -44.37 -31.67
C LEU A 322 26.18 -43.05 -32.50
N GLY A 323 27.09 -42.13 -32.11
CA GLY A 323 27.43 -40.94 -32.88
C GLY A 323 26.76 -39.63 -32.41
N ALA A 324 26.09 -39.62 -31.28
CA ALA A 324 25.55 -38.35 -30.76
C ALA A 324 26.66 -37.36 -30.43
N THR A 325 26.52 -36.10 -30.88
CA THR A 325 27.49 -35.04 -30.64
C THR A 325 27.43 -34.51 -29.20
N ARG A 326 28.51 -33.90 -28.70
CA ARG A 326 28.55 -33.23 -27.38
C ARG A 326 27.49 -32.13 -27.28
N GLY A 327 27.25 -31.42 -28.40
CA GLY A 327 26.22 -30.34 -28.45
C GLY A 327 24.81 -30.89 -28.27
N GLN A 328 24.49 -32.05 -28.83
CA GLN A 328 23.17 -32.68 -28.67
C GLN A 328 22.93 -33.12 -27.25
N ILE A 329 23.91 -33.77 -26.59
CA ILE A 329 23.79 -34.16 -25.18
C ILE A 329 23.64 -32.89 -24.27
N ARG A 330 24.48 -31.87 -24.49
CA ARG A 330 24.37 -30.62 -23.73
C ARG A 330 23.02 -29.95 -23.93
N GLY A 331 22.52 -29.85 -25.17
CA GLY A 331 21.25 -29.28 -25.50
C GLY A 331 20.09 -30.02 -24.82
N GLN A 332 20.12 -31.36 -24.80
CA GLN A 332 19.10 -32.17 -24.14
C GLN A 332 18.99 -31.89 -22.63
N PHE A 333 20.12 -31.95 -21.91
CA PHE A 333 20.11 -31.71 -20.46
C PHE A 333 19.81 -30.26 -20.10
N LEU A 334 20.25 -29.30 -20.93
CA LEU A 334 19.93 -27.89 -20.73
C LEU A 334 18.43 -27.61 -20.95
N SER A 335 17.84 -28.19 -21.99
CA SER A 335 16.40 -28.04 -22.24
C SER A 335 15.56 -28.70 -21.16
N GLU A 336 16.01 -29.83 -20.57
CA GLU A 336 15.34 -30.47 -19.41
C GLU A 336 15.36 -29.56 -18.19
N ALA A 337 16.48 -28.90 -17.87
CA ALA A 337 16.61 -27.94 -16.79
C ALA A 337 15.73 -26.69 -17.00
N ILE A 338 15.73 -26.13 -18.21
CA ILE A 338 14.90 -24.96 -18.55
C ILE A 338 13.42 -25.31 -18.47
N MET A 339 13.02 -26.49 -18.96
CA MET A 339 11.63 -26.93 -18.92
C MET A 339 11.13 -27.12 -17.47
N LEU A 340 11.99 -27.70 -16.61
CA LEU A 340 11.71 -27.82 -15.19
C LEU A 340 11.52 -26.43 -14.52
N ALA A 341 12.41 -25.50 -14.85
CA ALA A 341 12.35 -24.13 -14.33
C ALA A 341 11.13 -23.36 -14.86
N LEU A 342 10.74 -23.56 -16.11
CA LEU A 342 9.52 -23.01 -16.69
C LEU A 342 8.26 -23.50 -15.98
N LEU A 343 8.20 -24.82 -15.69
CA LEU A 343 7.05 -25.39 -14.94
C LEU A 343 6.97 -24.81 -13.53
N GLY A 344 8.14 -24.68 -12.85
CA GLY A 344 8.21 -24.02 -11.55
C GLY A 344 7.83 -22.55 -11.63
N GLY A 345 8.35 -21.83 -12.62
CA GLY A 345 8.04 -20.42 -12.86
C GLY A 345 6.58 -20.18 -13.15
N ALA A 346 5.96 -20.96 -14.03
CA ALA A 346 4.52 -20.87 -14.33
C ALA A 346 3.65 -21.15 -13.10
N ALA A 347 3.98 -22.19 -12.32
CA ALA A 347 3.30 -22.47 -11.06
C ALA A 347 3.50 -21.35 -10.05
N GLY A 348 4.69 -20.75 -9.99
CA GLY A 348 5.01 -19.59 -9.16
C GLY A 348 4.21 -18.36 -9.54
N VAL A 349 4.15 -18.02 -10.84
CA VAL A 349 3.31 -16.91 -11.33
C VAL A 349 1.84 -17.14 -10.98
N ALA A 350 1.31 -18.33 -11.23
CA ALA A 350 -0.09 -18.64 -10.95
C ALA A 350 -0.40 -18.54 -9.45
N SER A 351 0.46 -19.08 -8.59
CA SER A 351 0.26 -19.04 -7.13
C SER A 351 0.46 -17.61 -6.56
N GLY A 352 1.45 -16.86 -7.06
CA GLY A 352 1.67 -15.46 -6.68
C GLY A 352 0.52 -14.55 -7.11
N ALA A 353 0.00 -14.75 -8.33
CA ALA A 353 -1.17 -14.04 -8.83
C ALA A 353 -2.44 -14.37 -8.01
N ALA A 354 -2.64 -15.64 -7.68
CA ALA A 354 -3.76 -16.06 -6.84
C ALA A 354 -3.68 -15.46 -5.42
N ALA A 355 -2.50 -15.45 -4.82
CA ALA A 355 -2.28 -14.82 -3.51
C ALA A 355 -2.59 -13.31 -3.56
N THR A 356 -2.12 -12.62 -4.61
CA THR A 356 -2.42 -11.20 -4.83
C THR A 356 -3.93 -10.99 -4.95
N ALA A 357 -4.62 -11.78 -5.78
CA ALA A 357 -6.04 -11.63 -6.02
C ALA A 357 -6.86 -11.85 -4.74
N VAL A 358 -6.54 -12.89 -3.98
CA VAL A 358 -7.22 -13.18 -2.69
C VAL A 358 -7.02 -12.03 -1.72
N TYR A 359 -5.80 -11.55 -1.53
CA TYR A 359 -5.54 -10.47 -0.58
C TYR A 359 -6.17 -9.15 -1.01
N ALA A 360 -6.01 -8.76 -2.29
CA ALA A 360 -6.59 -7.53 -2.82
C ALA A 360 -8.12 -7.51 -2.70
N SER A 361 -8.79 -8.66 -2.92
CA SER A 361 -10.25 -8.77 -2.76
C SER A 361 -10.69 -8.58 -1.30
N THR A 362 -9.93 -9.06 -0.31
CA THR A 362 -10.23 -8.83 1.12
C THR A 362 -10.13 -7.35 1.51
N LYS A 363 -9.32 -6.58 0.79
CA LYS A 363 -9.13 -5.14 0.98
C LYS A 363 -9.98 -4.28 0.07
N GLN A 364 -10.77 -4.89 -0.81
CA GLN A 364 -11.56 -4.21 -1.84
C GLN A 364 -10.71 -3.35 -2.80
N TRP A 365 -9.46 -3.73 -3.01
CA TRP A 365 -8.58 -3.11 -3.98
C TRP A 365 -8.78 -3.70 -5.38
N ALA A 366 -8.51 -2.91 -6.40
CA ALA A 366 -8.41 -3.43 -7.77
C ALA A 366 -7.23 -4.42 -7.85
N VAL A 367 -7.46 -5.59 -8.43
CA VAL A 367 -6.39 -6.59 -8.64
C VAL A 367 -5.53 -6.14 -9.82
N VAL A 368 -4.32 -5.70 -9.53
CA VAL A 368 -3.35 -5.26 -10.54
C VAL A 368 -2.09 -6.11 -10.45
N ILE A 369 -1.79 -6.84 -11.52
CA ILE A 369 -0.57 -7.64 -11.63
C ILE A 369 0.24 -7.05 -12.79
N PRO A 370 1.34 -6.31 -12.51
CA PRO A 370 2.13 -5.67 -13.54
C PRO A 370 2.73 -6.69 -14.51
N ALA A 371 2.89 -6.31 -15.77
CA ALA A 371 3.51 -7.17 -16.78
C ALA A 371 4.95 -7.57 -16.39
N GLU A 372 5.67 -6.66 -15.73
CA GLU A 372 7.02 -6.89 -15.23
C GLU A 372 7.08 -8.01 -14.18
N ALA A 373 6.01 -8.19 -13.38
CA ALA A 373 5.97 -9.22 -12.35
C ALA A 373 5.92 -10.62 -12.94
N TRP A 374 4.96 -10.90 -13.85
CA TRP A 374 4.86 -12.23 -14.45
C TRP A 374 5.90 -12.50 -15.53
N ALA A 375 6.23 -11.50 -16.38
CA ALA A 375 7.28 -11.65 -17.41
C ALA A 375 8.67 -11.76 -16.75
N GLY A 376 8.95 -10.94 -15.73
CA GLY A 376 10.17 -11.01 -14.93
C GLY A 376 10.28 -12.33 -14.16
N GLY A 377 9.18 -12.83 -13.60
CA GLY A 377 9.11 -14.13 -12.93
C GLY A 377 9.44 -15.29 -13.86
N ILE A 378 8.84 -15.33 -15.05
CA ILE A 378 9.13 -16.37 -16.06
C ILE A 378 10.57 -16.20 -16.59
N GLY A 379 10.98 -14.97 -16.90
CA GLY A 379 12.33 -14.68 -17.39
C GLY A 379 13.42 -15.09 -16.41
N SER A 380 13.25 -14.80 -15.12
CA SER A 380 14.17 -15.22 -14.06
C SER A 380 14.20 -16.74 -13.89
N ALA A 381 13.06 -17.42 -13.98
CA ALA A 381 13.00 -18.89 -13.95
C ALA A 381 13.80 -19.51 -15.11
N ILE A 382 13.63 -19.00 -16.35
CA ILE A 382 14.39 -19.47 -17.51
C ILE A 382 15.89 -19.24 -17.31
N ALA A 383 16.28 -18.04 -16.89
CA ALA A 383 17.68 -17.70 -16.66
C ALA A 383 18.32 -18.61 -15.61
N ILE A 384 17.62 -18.83 -14.49
CA ILE A 384 18.08 -19.71 -13.43
C ILE A 384 18.14 -21.17 -13.88
N GLY A 385 17.13 -21.66 -14.59
CA GLY A 385 17.14 -23.00 -15.17
C GLY A 385 18.31 -23.22 -16.12
N ALA A 386 18.61 -22.23 -16.96
CA ALA A 386 19.77 -22.29 -17.88
C ALA A 386 21.10 -22.28 -17.11
N LEU A 387 21.28 -21.41 -16.12
CA LEU A 387 22.50 -21.33 -15.30
C LEU A 387 22.73 -22.58 -14.46
N ALA A 388 21.70 -23.04 -13.75
CA ALA A 388 21.75 -24.22 -12.89
C ALA A 388 21.97 -25.51 -13.68
N GLY A 389 21.36 -25.60 -14.89
CA GLY A 389 21.50 -26.75 -15.78
C GLY A 389 22.81 -26.77 -16.58
N LEU A 390 23.50 -25.65 -16.68
CA LEU A 390 24.70 -25.54 -17.57
C LEU A 390 25.84 -26.46 -17.14
N LEU A 391 26.21 -26.43 -15.85
CA LEU A 391 27.29 -27.26 -15.32
C LEU A 391 27.02 -28.78 -15.45
N PRO A 392 25.84 -29.29 -15.02
CA PRO A 392 25.48 -30.70 -15.24
C PRO A 392 25.46 -31.08 -16.73
N ALA A 393 24.89 -30.25 -17.59
CA ALA A 393 24.85 -30.49 -19.04
C ALA A 393 26.24 -30.55 -19.68
N LEU A 394 27.17 -29.70 -19.24
CA LEU A 394 28.56 -29.75 -19.69
C LEU A 394 29.28 -31.04 -19.22
N ARG A 395 29.02 -31.47 -17.97
CA ARG A 395 29.58 -32.73 -17.45
C ARG A 395 29.05 -33.92 -18.23
N ALA A 396 27.72 -33.99 -18.48
CA ALA A 396 27.12 -35.04 -19.30
C ALA A 396 27.73 -35.13 -20.69
N ALA A 397 27.96 -33.98 -21.36
CA ALA A 397 28.53 -33.91 -22.69
C ALA A 397 29.99 -34.35 -22.77
N ARG A 398 30.74 -34.32 -21.66
CA ARG A 398 32.15 -34.73 -21.57
C ARG A 398 32.37 -36.21 -21.27
N LEU A 399 31.32 -36.96 -20.92
CA LEU A 399 31.40 -38.37 -20.64
C LEU A 399 31.94 -39.13 -21.88
N SER A 400 32.98 -39.97 -21.68
CA SER A 400 33.50 -40.83 -22.74
C SER A 400 32.64 -42.08 -22.91
N PRO A 401 32.45 -42.61 -24.14
CA PRO A 401 31.71 -43.86 -24.33
C PRO A 401 32.30 -45.01 -23.54
N THR A 402 33.64 -45.09 -23.49
CA THR A 402 34.38 -46.15 -22.82
C THR A 402 34.20 -46.14 -21.30
N ASP A 403 34.23 -44.95 -20.65
CA ASP A 403 34.05 -44.79 -19.19
C ASP A 403 32.63 -45.03 -18.78
N ALA A 404 31.66 -44.74 -19.66
CA ALA A 404 30.24 -44.89 -19.37
C ALA A 404 29.79 -46.36 -19.43
N LEU A 405 30.44 -47.22 -20.24
CA LEU A 405 30.10 -48.62 -20.39
C LEU A 405 30.91 -49.55 -19.47
N ARG A 406 31.99 -49.05 -18.83
CA ARG A 406 32.83 -49.83 -17.90
C ARG A 406 32.26 -50.00 -16.48
N THR A 407 31.16 -49.36 -16.15
CA THR A 407 30.55 -49.33 -14.82
C THR A 407 29.31 -50.24 -14.76
N VAL A 408 29.34 -51.40 -15.37
CA VAL A 408 28.36 -52.48 -15.16
C VAL A 408 29.04 -53.58 -14.39
#